data_cb662bd46cdb5b9067e278136f2c41b7
#
_entry.id   cb662bd46cdb5b9067e278136f2c41b7
#
_cell.length_a   1.000
_cell.length_b   1.000
_cell.length_c   1.000
_cell.angle_alpha   90.00
_cell.angle_beta   90.00
_cell.angle_gamma   90.00
#
_symmetry.space_group_name_H-M   'P 1'
#
loop_
_entity.id
_entity.type
_entity.pdbx_description
1 polymer ?
#
loop_
_entity_poly.entity_id
_entity_poly.type
_entity_poly.pdbx_seq_one_letter_code
_entity_poly.pdbx_strand_id
1 'polypeptide(L)'
;MKQTNNNTSSERISRAEKEANDFQWYKDKINMYDTDAGFYSTGYGGVSEFKRMKVNYDLFNNVMDLSDFAYVCSPYGSEVGELPADMVNRDISSYRVKAMLGMEMRRPFGYRIIAVNKEATQRREEEETKKLTQYVVDSIMAPIRQQAEVQYQEQLQNKELAPEERQKIVAQMEAQIEANTPERVRMYMKRDHQDPAEVQGQQITNYLIQKQDVRKKFNKGWKHACISAYEVYWMGIINGEPTLKVINPVRFSCDKSSDIDYIEDGEWAAAEFRMHPSEVIRMFKLTDDEIDTIWENHNRTSLNRVQD
;
A
#
# COMPACT_ATOMS: atom_id res chain seq x y z
N MET A 1 -20.72 17.52 -33.45
CA MET A 1 -20.11 17.49 -32.11
C MET A 1 -21.17 17.00 -31.14
N LYS A 2 -21.11 15.72 -30.75
CA LYS A 2 -21.96 15.22 -29.67
C LYS A 2 -21.27 15.64 -28.36
N GLN A 3 -21.87 16.58 -27.65
CA GLN A 3 -21.54 16.77 -26.24
C GLN A 3 -21.89 15.46 -25.54
N THR A 4 -20.89 14.72 -25.13
CA THR A 4 -21.06 13.67 -24.12
C THR A 4 -21.41 14.38 -22.84
N ASN A 5 -22.70 14.37 -22.49
CA ASN A 5 -23.13 14.74 -21.16
C ASN A 5 -22.47 13.77 -20.18
N ASN A 6 -21.40 14.21 -19.53
CA ASN A 6 -20.91 13.61 -18.32
C ASN A 6 -21.93 13.90 -17.22
N ASN A 7 -23.08 13.24 -17.26
CA ASN A 7 -23.95 13.13 -16.11
C ASN A 7 -23.27 12.16 -15.13
N THR A 8 -22.27 12.65 -14.44
CA THR A 8 -21.76 11.98 -13.26
C THR A 8 -22.79 12.20 -12.16
N SER A 9 -23.39 11.11 -11.71
CA SER A 9 -24.25 11.12 -10.55
C SER A 9 -23.43 11.59 -9.36
N SER A 10 -23.84 12.65 -8.70
CA SER A 10 -23.23 13.13 -7.45
C SER A 10 -23.54 12.21 -6.26
N GLU A 11 -24.38 11.20 -6.45
CA GLU A 11 -24.76 10.25 -5.42
C GLU A 11 -23.81 9.04 -5.43
N ARG A 12 -23.33 8.68 -4.26
CA ARG A 12 -22.50 7.49 -4.07
C ARG A 12 -23.31 6.24 -4.38
N ILE A 13 -22.98 5.58 -5.48
CA ILE A 13 -23.60 4.32 -5.89
C ILE A 13 -23.08 3.18 -5.01
N SER A 14 -23.99 2.38 -4.48
CA SER A 14 -23.60 1.23 -3.66
C SER A 14 -22.84 0.19 -4.47
N ARG A 15 -21.99 -0.61 -3.81
CA ARG A 15 -21.24 -1.69 -4.49
C ARG A 15 -22.16 -2.69 -5.17
N ALA A 16 -23.29 -3.03 -4.56
CA ALA A 16 -24.27 -3.96 -5.12
C ALA A 16 -24.90 -3.43 -6.42
N GLU A 17 -25.16 -2.11 -6.50
CA GLU A 17 -25.65 -1.48 -7.72
C GLU A 17 -24.57 -1.47 -8.81
N LYS A 18 -23.32 -1.21 -8.46
CA LYS A 18 -22.18 -1.28 -9.42
C LYS A 18 -21.98 -2.69 -9.98
N GLU A 19 -22.11 -3.72 -9.14
CA GLU A 19 -21.98 -5.12 -9.53
C GLU A 19 -23.18 -5.63 -10.38
N ALA A 20 -24.32 -4.96 -10.29
CA ALA A 20 -25.52 -5.32 -11.07
C ALA A 20 -25.51 -4.80 -12.53
N ASN A 21 -24.51 -3.97 -12.89
CA ASN A 21 -24.40 -3.46 -14.25
C ASN A 21 -24.14 -4.58 -15.26
N ASP A 22 -24.75 -4.46 -16.45
CA ASP A 22 -24.62 -5.42 -17.52
C ASP A 22 -23.29 -5.27 -18.30
N PHE A 23 -23.02 -6.25 -19.18
CA PHE A 23 -21.81 -6.25 -20.02
C PHE A 23 -21.73 -5.03 -20.94
N GLN A 24 -22.85 -4.51 -21.39
CA GLN A 24 -22.89 -3.34 -22.28
C GLN A 24 -22.41 -2.09 -21.54
N TRP A 25 -22.77 -1.92 -20.27
CA TRP A 25 -22.29 -0.83 -19.45
C TRP A 25 -20.75 -0.82 -19.34
N TYR A 26 -20.15 -1.99 -19.07
CA TYR A 26 -18.68 -2.09 -19.01
C TYR A 26 -18.03 -1.74 -20.36
N LYS A 27 -18.62 -2.21 -21.47
CA LYS A 27 -18.13 -1.89 -22.80
C LYS A 27 -18.19 -0.41 -23.12
N ASP A 28 -19.28 0.25 -22.73
CA ASP A 28 -19.45 1.70 -22.91
C ASP A 28 -18.43 2.49 -22.07
N LYS A 29 -18.15 2.04 -20.83
CA LYS A 29 -17.13 2.66 -19.99
C LYS A 29 -15.70 2.43 -20.52
N ILE A 30 -15.41 1.28 -21.11
CA ILE A 30 -14.11 1.03 -21.78
C ILE A 30 -13.96 1.94 -23.00
N ASN A 31 -14.97 2.06 -23.83
CA ASN A 31 -14.95 2.97 -24.97
C ASN A 31 -14.79 4.44 -24.54
N MET A 32 -15.43 4.83 -23.43
CA MET A 32 -15.28 6.16 -22.84
C MET A 32 -13.85 6.37 -22.33
N TYR A 33 -13.26 5.39 -21.65
CA TYR A 33 -11.87 5.43 -21.22
C TYR A 33 -10.92 5.63 -22.41
N ASP A 34 -11.06 4.85 -23.48
CA ASP A 34 -10.21 4.97 -24.68
C ASP A 34 -10.34 6.34 -25.33
N THR A 35 -11.54 6.93 -25.31
CA THR A 35 -11.79 8.25 -25.89
C THR A 35 -11.23 9.37 -25.01
N ASP A 36 -11.43 9.30 -23.71
CA ASP A 36 -11.05 10.36 -22.76
C ASP A 36 -9.57 10.27 -22.36
N ALA A 37 -9.04 9.07 -22.19
CA ALA A 37 -7.65 8.86 -21.81
C ALA A 37 -6.66 9.13 -22.94
N GLY A 38 -7.07 8.86 -24.17
CA GLY A 38 -6.16 8.90 -25.31
C GLY A 38 -5.88 10.29 -25.85
N PHE A 39 -6.89 11.14 -26.07
CA PHE A 39 -6.70 12.27 -26.97
C PHE A 39 -7.50 13.55 -26.66
N TYR A 40 -8.61 13.54 -25.91
CA TYR A 40 -9.57 14.62 -25.91
C TYR A 40 -9.77 15.34 -24.58
N SER A 41 -9.17 14.90 -23.50
CA SER A 41 -9.22 15.63 -22.23
C SER A 41 -8.34 16.88 -22.34
N THR A 42 -8.95 17.97 -22.78
CA THR A 42 -8.31 19.29 -22.78
C THR A 42 -8.25 19.80 -21.34
N GLY A 43 -7.11 19.57 -20.69
CA GLY A 43 -6.77 20.24 -19.45
C GLY A 43 -6.63 21.75 -19.65
N TYR A 44 -6.46 22.50 -18.59
CA TYR A 44 -6.21 23.93 -18.61
C TYR A 44 -5.03 24.23 -19.54
N GLY A 45 -5.25 25.02 -20.59
CA GLY A 45 -4.20 25.34 -21.58
C GLY A 45 -4.15 24.41 -22.80
N GLY A 46 -5.14 23.55 -23.05
CA GLY A 46 -5.23 22.71 -24.24
C GLY A 46 -4.32 21.48 -24.28
N VAL A 47 -3.62 21.18 -23.18
CA VAL A 47 -2.77 19.98 -23.07
C VAL A 47 -3.44 18.99 -22.14
N SER A 48 -3.68 17.75 -22.62
CA SER A 48 -4.28 16.71 -21.78
C SER A 48 -3.37 16.36 -20.59
N GLU A 49 -3.98 15.96 -19.49
CA GLU A 49 -3.26 15.54 -18.27
C GLU A 49 -2.31 14.37 -18.55
N PHE A 50 -2.77 13.40 -19.35
CA PHE A 50 -1.94 12.27 -19.79
C PHE A 50 -0.70 12.70 -20.58
N LYS A 51 -0.88 13.68 -21.46
CA LYS A 51 0.24 14.24 -22.24
C LYS A 51 1.26 14.92 -21.31
N ARG A 52 0.81 15.67 -20.31
CA ARG A 52 1.70 16.27 -19.29
C ARG A 52 2.43 15.21 -18.46
N MET A 53 1.71 14.18 -18.02
CA MET A 53 2.34 13.06 -17.29
C MET A 53 3.40 12.38 -18.17
N LYS A 54 3.08 12.11 -19.44
CA LYS A 54 4.05 11.50 -20.37
C LYS A 54 5.30 12.35 -20.51
N VAL A 55 5.17 13.66 -20.72
CA VAL A 55 6.29 14.61 -20.77
C VAL A 55 7.12 14.55 -19.49
N ASN A 56 6.49 14.49 -18.32
CA ASN A 56 7.21 14.35 -17.05
C ASN A 56 8.02 13.05 -16.96
N TYR A 57 7.48 11.92 -17.47
CA TYR A 57 8.24 10.67 -17.55
C TYR A 57 9.37 10.73 -18.56
N ASP A 58 9.17 11.39 -19.70
CA ASP A 58 10.20 11.57 -20.69
C ASP A 58 11.35 12.42 -20.12
N LEU A 59 11.05 13.52 -19.42
CA LEU A 59 12.03 14.31 -18.69
C LEU A 59 12.77 13.51 -17.62
N PHE A 60 12.06 12.67 -16.87
CA PHE A 60 12.68 11.79 -15.87
C PHE A 60 13.61 10.75 -16.52
N ASN A 61 13.28 10.25 -17.70
CA ASN A 61 14.07 9.28 -18.45
C ASN A 61 15.16 9.93 -19.33
N ASN A 62 15.29 11.25 -19.25
CA ASN A 62 16.21 12.03 -20.07
C ASN A 62 15.93 11.95 -21.59
N VAL A 63 14.65 11.73 -21.94
CA VAL A 63 14.19 11.78 -23.33
C VAL A 63 13.77 13.21 -23.62
N MET A 64 14.38 13.80 -24.63
CA MET A 64 14.08 15.16 -25.07
C MET A 64 13.44 15.10 -26.45
N ASP A 65 12.44 15.96 -26.65
CA ASP A 65 11.90 16.21 -27.98
C ASP A 65 12.76 17.30 -28.66
N LEU A 66 13.39 16.94 -29.76
CA LEU A 66 14.20 17.90 -30.55
C LEU A 66 13.38 19.06 -31.07
N SER A 67 12.07 18.89 -31.26
CA SER A 67 11.18 19.96 -31.72
C SER A 67 11.08 21.12 -30.71
N ASP A 68 11.25 20.86 -29.40
CA ASP A 68 11.25 21.90 -28.37
C ASP A 68 12.49 22.82 -28.52
N PHE A 69 13.59 22.29 -29.04
CA PHE A 69 14.83 23.06 -29.31
C PHE A 69 14.80 23.80 -30.61
N ALA A 70 14.01 23.35 -31.58
CA ALA A 70 13.87 24.02 -32.85
C ALA A 70 13.44 25.47 -32.66
N TYR A 71 12.53 25.74 -31.71
CA TYR A 71 12.11 27.10 -31.39
C TYR A 71 13.23 27.97 -30.78
N VAL A 72 14.09 27.39 -29.97
CA VAL A 72 15.22 28.10 -29.34
C VAL A 72 16.33 28.37 -30.37
N CYS A 73 16.59 27.40 -31.26
CA CYS A 73 17.63 27.50 -32.29
C CYS A 73 17.19 28.32 -33.50
N SER A 74 15.90 28.38 -33.80
CA SER A 74 15.33 29.11 -34.92
C SER A 74 14.05 29.88 -34.52
N PRO A 75 14.17 30.97 -33.72
CA PRO A 75 13.02 31.72 -33.23
C PRO A 75 12.24 32.42 -34.36
N TYR A 76 12.78 32.51 -35.55
CA TYR A 76 12.18 33.18 -36.72
C TYR A 76 11.60 32.20 -37.75
N GLY A 77 11.50 30.91 -37.43
CA GLY A 77 10.80 29.91 -38.26
C GLY A 77 11.57 29.44 -39.51
N SER A 78 12.90 29.63 -39.55
CA SER A 78 13.74 28.97 -40.56
C SER A 78 13.76 27.45 -40.26
N GLU A 79 13.72 26.62 -41.31
CA GLU A 79 13.87 25.18 -41.14
C GLU A 79 15.20 24.88 -40.45
N VAL A 80 15.08 24.13 -39.31
CA VAL A 80 16.25 23.69 -38.58
C VAL A 80 16.73 22.41 -39.22
N GLY A 81 17.55 22.57 -40.27
CA GLY A 81 18.12 21.42 -40.98
C GLY A 81 19.13 20.65 -40.14
N GLU A 82 19.98 21.36 -39.41
CA GLU A 82 20.99 20.78 -38.52
C GLU A 82 21.13 21.65 -37.27
N LEU A 83 21.10 21.06 -36.12
CA LEU A 83 21.43 21.76 -34.87
C LEU A 83 22.93 22.02 -34.83
N PRO A 84 23.40 23.23 -34.49
CA PRO A 84 24.81 23.62 -34.59
C PRO A 84 25.73 22.90 -33.58
N ALA A 85 25.19 22.11 -32.69
CA ALA A 85 25.94 21.30 -31.71
C ALA A 85 25.14 20.09 -31.26
N ASP A 86 25.81 19.05 -30.79
CA ASP A 86 25.18 17.92 -30.09
C ASP A 86 24.53 18.44 -28.82
N MET A 87 23.19 18.43 -28.79
CA MET A 87 22.43 18.86 -27.64
C MET A 87 22.33 17.70 -26.63
N VAL A 88 23.06 17.84 -25.54
CA VAL A 88 23.03 16.85 -24.44
C VAL A 88 22.21 17.39 -23.30
N ASN A 89 21.11 16.72 -22.99
CA ASN A 89 20.33 17.02 -21.80
C ASN A 89 21.11 16.62 -20.55
N ARG A 90 21.17 17.52 -19.58
CA ARG A 90 21.70 17.19 -18.23
C ARG A 90 20.55 16.83 -17.32
N ASP A 91 20.45 15.55 -17.01
CA ASP A 91 19.44 14.97 -16.12
C ASP A 91 19.66 15.43 -14.66
N ILE A 92 19.05 16.54 -14.28
CA ILE A 92 19.07 17.02 -12.90
C ILE A 92 17.92 16.43 -12.08
N SER A 93 16.77 16.23 -12.72
CA SER A 93 15.51 15.80 -12.06
C SER A 93 15.56 14.36 -11.59
N SER A 94 16.06 13.46 -12.42
CA SER A 94 16.15 12.03 -12.11
C SER A 94 17.07 11.76 -10.92
N TYR A 95 18.19 12.45 -10.80
CA TYR A 95 19.09 12.31 -9.66
C TYR A 95 18.41 12.70 -8.33
N ARG A 96 17.64 13.79 -8.32
CA ARG A 96 16.93 14.24 -7.13
C ARG A 96 15.84 13.24 -6.73
N VAL A 97 15.05 12.77 -7.69
CA VAL A 97 14.02 11.76 -7.43
C VAL A 97 14.66 10.46 -6.95
N LYS A 98 15.73 9.98 -7.57
CA LYS A 98 16.46 8.76 -7.14
C LYS A 98 17.03 8.91 -5.73
N ALA A 99 17.53 10.09 -5.36
CA ALA A 99 17.99 10.36 -4.00
C ALA A 99 16.84 10.29 -2.98
N MET A 100 15.68 10.89 -3.28
CA MET A 100 14.49 10.80 -2.43
C MET A 100 13.98 9.36 -2.28
N LEU A 101 13.97 8.58 -3.36
CA LEU A 101 13.61 7.15 -3.32
C LEU A 101 14.57 6.34 -2.46
N GLY A 102 15.88 6.65 -2.53
CA GLY A 102 16.89 6.02 -1.68
C GLY A 102 16.72 6.38 -0.19
N MET A 103 16.34 7.62 0.12
CA MET A 103 16.03 8.04 1.49
C MET A 103 14.77 7.37 2.03
N GLU A 104 13.73 7.24 1.20
CA GLU A 104 12.50 6.54 1.56
C GLU A 104 12.78 5.07 1.88
N MET A 105 13.56 4.37 1.06
CA MET A 105 13.94 2.98 1.29
C MET A 105 14.74 2.75 2.58
N ARG A 106 15.38 3.76 3.12
CA ARG A 106 16.10 3.67 4.42
C ARG A 106 15.20 3.85 5.63
N ARG A 107 14.01 4.43 5.45
CA ARG A 107 13.08 4.61 6.58
C ARG A 107 12.61 3.26 7.10
N PRO A 108 12.58 3.07 8.44
CA PRO A 108 12.05 1.84 9.01
C PRO A 108 10.55 1.74 8.67
N PHE A 109 10.18 0.60 8.14
CA PHE A 109 8.79 0.26 7.87
C PHE A 109 8.28 -0.59 9.02
N GLY A 110 7.64 0.06 10.00
CA GLY A 110 7.05 -0.59 11.17
C GLY A 110 5.54 -0.44 11.13
N TYR A 111 4.83 -1.51 11.48
CA TYR A 111 3.38 -1.51 11.65
C TYR A 111 3.00 -2.48 12.77
N ARG A 112 1.85 -2.24 13.37
CA ARG A 112 1.27 -3.08 14.40
C ARG A 112 -0.19 -3.33 14.06
N ILE A 113 -0.59 -4.58 14.13
CA ILE A 113 -1.99 -4.97 13.96
C ILE A 113 -2.64 -4.98 15.33
N ILE A 114 -3.81 -4.36 15.41
CA ILE A 114 -4.62 -4.28 16.62
C ILE A 114 -6.00 -4.84 16.27
N ALA A 115 -6.48 -5.78 17.08
CA ALA A 115 -7.83 -6.31 16.94
C ALA A 115 -8.84 -5.31 17.52
N VAL A 116 -9.84 -4.96 16.72
CA VAL A 116 -10.89 -3.97 17.05
C VAL A 116 -12.24 -4.64 17.32
N ASN A 117 -12.36 -5.94 17.05
CA ASN A 117 -13.60 -6.67 17.26
C ASN A 117 -13.95 -6.77 18.76
N LYS A 118 -15.25 -6.80 19.04
CA LYS A 118 -15.78 -6.79 20.41
C LYS A 118 -15.22 -7.91 21.28
N GLU A 119 -15.04 -9.09 20.71
CA GLU A 119 -14.51 -10.26 21.43
C GLU A 119 -13.04 -10.07 21.87
N ALA A 120 -12.21 -9.47 21.01
CA ALA A 120 -10.80 -9.19 21.37
C ALA A 120 -10.72 -8.09 22.43
N THR A 121 -11.60 -7.08 22.37
CA THR A 121 -11.67 -6.04 23.37
C THR A 121 -12.07 -6.61 24.74
N GLN A 122 -13.08 -7.49 24.77
CA GLN A 122 -13.49 -8.16 26.01
C GLN A 122 -12.37 -9.03 26.61
N ARG A 123 -11.69 -9.85 25.78
CA ARG A 123 -10.55 -10.66 26.26
C ARG A 123 -9.43 -9.78 26.84
N ARG A 124 -9.18 -8.64 26.23
CA ARG A 124 -8.19 -7.68 26.73
C ARG A 124 -8.56 -7.10 28.07
N GLU A 125 -9.83 -6.72 28.26
CA GLU A 125 -10.37 -6.22 29.53
C GLU A 125 -10.33 -7.31 30.61
N GLU A 126 -10.69 -8.54 30.27
CA GLU A 126 -10.62 -9.69 31.18
C GLU A 126 -9.18 -9.96 31.64
N GLU A 127 -8.21 -9.93 30.73
CA GLU A 127 -6.80 -10.11 31.08
C GLU A 127 -6.25 -8.96 31.93
N GLU A 128 -6.62 -7.72 31.63
CA GLU A 128 -6.25 -6.57 32.44
C GLU A 128 -6.81 -6.74 33.87
N THR A 129 -8.08 -7.07 33.99
CA THR A 129 -8.76 -7.32 35.27
C THR A 129 -8.09 -8.45 36.03
N LYS A 130 -7.77 -9.56 35.34
CA LYS A 130 -7.10 -10.72 35.94
C LYS A 130 -5.72 -10.36 36.50
N LYS A 131 -4.90 -9.60 35.74
CA LYS A 131 -3.59 -9.15 36.20
C LYS A 131 -3.66 -8.17 37.35
N LEU A 132 -4.64 -7.25 37.32
CA LEU A 132 -4.87 -6.33 38.43
C LEU A 132 -5.34 -7.06 39.71
N THR A 133 -6.24 -8.05 39.57
CA THR A 133 -6.69 -8.90 40.67
C THR A 133 -5.52 -9.69 41.25
N GLN A 134 -4.68 -10.26 40.38
CA GLN A 134 -3.48 -10.99 40.79
C GLN A 134 -2.54 -10.08 41.61
N TYR A 135 -2.33 -8.83 41.13
CA TYR A 135 -1.53 -7.85 41.89
C TYR A 135 -2.10 -7.60 43.29
N VAL A 136 -3.42 -7.39 43.40
CA VAL A 136 -4.07 -7.17 44.74
C VAL A 136 -3.88 -8.38 45.64
N VAL A 137 -4.09 -9.60 45.11
CA VAL A 137 -3.89 -10.84 45.88
C VAL A 137 -2.42 -10.98 46.28
N ASP A 138 -1.48 -10.77 45.36
CA ASP A 138 -0.06 -10.88 45.66
C ASP A 138 0.41 -9.82 46.67
N SER A 139 -0.10 -8.58 46.59
CA SER A 139 0.24 -7.51 47.53
C SER A 139 -0.27 -7.83 48.97
N ILE A 140 -1.45 -8.45 49.11
CA ILE A 140 -2.00 -8.84 50.40
C ILE A 140 -1.27 -10.06 50.96
N MET A 141 -0.92 -11.02 50.09
CA MET A 141 -0.27 -12.28 50.51
C MET A 141 1.25 -12.16 50.63
N ALA A 142 1.86 -11.09 50.12
CA ALA A 142 3.30 -10.90 50.12
C ALA A 142 3.97 -11.05 51.49
N PRO A 143 3.48 -10.39 52.56
CA PRO A 143 4.11 -10.52 53.88
C PRO A 143 4.01 -11.93 54.43
N ILE A 144 2.94 -12.65 54.11
CA ILE A 144 2.74 -14.04 54.55
C ILE A 144 3.69 -14.97 53.78
N ARG A 145 3.81 -14.80 52.49
CA ARG A 145 4.74 -15.57 51.63
C ARG A 145 6.19 -15.33 52.03
N GLN A 146 6.59 -14.09 52.31
CA GLN A 146 7.95 -13.75 52.74
C GLN A 146 8.32 -14.51 54.01
N GLN A 147 7.43 -14.52 55.02
CA GLN A 147 7.67 -15.26 56.28
C GLN A 147 7.75 -16.75 56.03
N ALA A 148 6.85 -17.30 55.23
CA ALA A 148 6.83 -18.73 54.93
C ALA A 148 8.08 -19.18 54.13
N GLU A 149 8.52 -18.40 53.19
CA GLU A 149 9.71 -18.70 52.37
C GLU A 149 11.00 -18.69 53.21
N VAL A 150 11.15 -17.69 54.05
CA VAL A 150 12.28 -17.61 55.00
C VAL A 150 12.30 -18.82 55.94
N GLN A 151 11.15 -19.19 56.53
CA GLN A 151 11.03 -20.35 57.41
C GLN A 151 11.32 -21.67 56.68
N TYR A 152 10.84 -21.81 55.45
CA TYR A 152 11.10 -22.98 54.61
C TYR A 152 12.57 -23.15 54.27
N GLN A 153 13.26 -22.07 53.92
CA GLN A 153 14.69 -22.07 53.63
C GLN A 153 15.52 -22.38 54.88
N GLU A 154 15.13 -21.86 56.05
CA GLU A 154 15.75 -22.18 57.33
C GLU A 154 15.59 -23.67 57.70
N GLN A 155 14.42 -24.25 57.44
CA GLN A 155 14.17 -25.67 57.65
C GLN A 155 14.97 -26.59 56.72
N LEU A 156 15.12 -26.21 55.44
CA LEU A 156 15.88 -26.98 54.46
C LEU A 156 17.38 -26.98 54.74
N GLN A 157 17.92 -25.90 55.29
CA GLN A 157 19.36 -25.77 55.54
C GLN A 157 19.78 -26.21 56.96
N ASN A 158 18.83 -26.50 57.83
CA ASN A 158 19.06 -26.79 59.29
C ASN A 158 19.97 -25.75 59.97
N LYS A 159 20.03 -24.53 59.47
CA LYS A 159 20.79 -23.38 59.94
C LYS A 159 19.96 -22.13 59.75
N GLU A 160 20.05 -21.16 60.66
CA GLU A 160 19.55 -19.81 60.45
C GLU A 160 20.25 -19.19 59.23
N LEU A 161 19.45 -18.66 58.30
CA LEU A 161 19.94 -17.94 57.12
C LEU A 161 20.70 -16.69 57.55
N ALA A 162 21.82 -16.45 56.91
CA ALA A 162 22.53 -15.19 57.10
C ALA A 162 21.66 -13.97 56.74
N PRO A 163 21.80 -12.83 57.47
CA PRO A 163 20.95 -11.66 57.20
C PRO A 163 21.02 -11.17 55.79
N GLU A 164 22.13 -11.37 55.09
CA GLU A 164 22.29 -11.01 53.64
C GLU A 164 21.45 -11.89 52.73
N GLU A 165 21.28 -13.17 53.03
CA GLU A 165 20.47 -14.11 52.25
C GLU A 165 18.99 -13.85 52.43
N ARG A 166 18.58 -13.52 53.67
CA ARG A 166 17.20 -13.10 53.94
C ARG A 166 16.84 -11.83 53.18
N GLN A 167 17.75 -10.85 53.13
CA GLN A 167 17.55 -9.60 52.37
C GLN A 167 17.42 -9.87 50.87
N LYS A 168 18.17 -10.81 50.29
CA LYS A 168 18.07 -11.19 48.90
C LYS A 168 16.72 -11.79 48.54
N ILE A 169 16.19 -12.69 49.38
CA ILE A 169 14.85 -13.32 49.20
C ILE A 169 13.77 -12.26 49.23
N VAL A 170 13.82 -11.37 50.22
CA VAL A 170 12.86 -10.27 50.39
C VAL A 170 12.92 -9.32 49.17
N ALA A 171 14.11 -8.92 48.76
CA ALA A 171 14.32 -8.04 47.61
C ALA A 171 13.82 -8.67 46.28
N GLN A 172 13.97 -9.98 46.10
CA GLN A 172 13.45 -10.68 44.93
C GLN A 172 11.92 -10.67 44.91
N MET A 173 11.28 -10.91 46.06
CA MET A 173 9.82 -10.89 46.18
C MET A 173 9.25 -9.49 46.00
N GLU A 174 9.89 -8.48 46.57
CA GLU A 174 9.51 -7.07 46.38
C GLU A 174 9.63 -6.64 44.90
N ALA A 175 10.68 -7.09 44.21
CA ALA A 175 10.84 -6.84 42.79
C ALA A 175 9.75 -7.51 41.93
N GLN A 176 9.27 -8.69 42.30
CA GLN A 176 8.14 -9.34 41.63
C GLN A 176 6.81 -8.58 41.84
N ILE A 177 6.58 -8.07 43.05
CA ILE A 177 5.39 -7.28 43.35
C ILE A 177 5.45 -5.94 42.61
N GLU A 178 6.62 -5.28 42.60
CA GLU A 178 6.84 -4.03 41.89
C GLU A 178 6.68 -4.16 40.38
N ALA A 179 6.99 -5.35 39.82
CA ALA A 179 6.79 -5.64 38.42
C ALA A 179 5.31 -5.64 38.01
N ASN A 180 4.40 -5.92 38.91
CA ASN A 180 2.95 -6.04 38.67
C ASN A 180 2.13 -4.84 39.13
N THR A 181 2.76 -3.69 39.41
CA THR A 181 2.02 -2.47 39.80
C THR A 181 0.93 -2.11 38.76
N PRO A 182 -0.20 -1.55 39.18
CA PRO A 182 -1.31 -1.20 38.27
C PRO A 182 -0.89 -0.33 37.09
N GLU A 183 0.07 0.57 37.30
CA GLU A 183 0.60 1.43 36.26
C GLU A 183 1.43 0.64 35.23
N ARG A 184 2.26 -0.29 35.69
CA ARG A 184 3.03 -1.17 34.81
C ARG A 184 2.12 -2.14 34.06
N VAL A 185 1.08 -2.70 34.70
CA VAL A 185 0.09 -3.53 34.05
C VAL A 185 -0.62 -2.76 32.93
N ARG A 186 -1.07 -1.54 33.21
CA ARG A 186 -1.68 -0.68 32.17
C ARG A 186 -0.72 -0.33 31.05
N MET A 187 0.53 -0.04 31.35
CA MET A 187 1.55 0.20 30.32
C MET A 187 1.81 -1.05 29.48
N TYR A 188 1.92 -2.20 30.10
CA TYR A 188 2.05 -3.49 29.41
C TYR A 188 0.85 -3.74 28.47
N MET A 189 -0.39 -3.57 28.99
CA MET A 189 -1.60 -3.75 28.18
C MET A 189 -1.69 -2.80 26.97
N LYS A 190 -1.11 -1.60 27.09
CA LYS A 190 -1.06 -0.64 25.99
C LYS A 190 0.05 -0.93 24.99
N ARG A 191 1.23 -1.37 25.42
CA ARG A 191 2.43 -1.47 24.60
C ARG A 191 2.74 -2.88 24.13
N ASP A 192 2.69 -3.83 25.06
CA ASP A 192 3.31 -5.15 24.86
C ASP A 192 2.29 -6.28 24.76
N HIS A 193 1.10 -6.07 25.31
CA HIS A 193 0.04 -7.08 25.22
C HIS A 193 -0.42 -7.26 23.77
N GLN A 194 -0.50 -8.51 23.33
CA GLN A 194 -1.01 -8.89 22.01
C GLN A 194 -2.01 -10.04 22.17
N ASP A 195 -3.22 -9.85 21.64
CA ASP A 195 -4.19 -10.94 21.52
C ASP A 195 -3.67 -12.00 20.52
N PRO A 196 -3.95 -13.30 20.70
CA PRO A 196 -3.57 -14.34 19.73
C PRO A 196 -3.98 -14.03 18.29
N ALA A 197 -5.14 -13.40 18.10
CA ALA A 197 -5.58 -12.96 16.77
C ALA A 197 -4.69 -11.85 16.19
N GLU A 198 -4.18 -10.94 17.02
CA GLU A 198 -3.23 -9.90 16.60
C GLU A 198 -1.89 -10.52 16.18
N VAL A 199 -1.41 -11.51 16.94
CA VAL A 199 -0.17 -12.24 16.61
C VAL A 199 -0.30 -12.97 15.28
N GLN A 200 -1.42 -13.70 15.09
CA GLN A 200 -1.69 -14.38 13.82
C GLN A 200 -1.81 -13.38 12.67
N GLY A 201 -2.56 -12.30 12.85
CA GLY A 201 -2.69 -11.23 11.86
C GLY A 201 -1.34 -10.61 11.51
N GLN A 202 -0.48 -10.36 12.50
CA GLN A 202 0.87 -9.85 12.31
C GLN A 202 1.75 -10.82 11.50
N GLN A 203 1.66 -12.12 11.78
CA GLN A 203 2.41 -13.16 11.05
C GLN A 203 1.95 -13.26 9.59
N ILE A 204 0.63 -13.29 9.34
CA ILE A 204 0.07 -13.34 7.99
C ILE A 204 0.47 -12.08 7.21
N THR A 205 0.35 -10.91 7.81
CA THR A 205 0.72 -9.66 7.16
C THR A 205 2.22 -9.57 6.87
N ASN A 206 3.08 -10.00 7.80
CA ASN A 206 4.52 -10.10 7.57
C ASN A 206 4.85 -11.00 6.37
N TYR A 207 4.20 -12.17 6.31
CA TYR A 207 4.36 -13.09 5.19
C TYR A 207 3.94 -12.45 3.86
N LEU A 208 2.77 -11.78 3.81
CA LEU A 208 2.28 -11.11 2.62
C LEU A 208 3.19 -9.96 2.18
N ILE A 209 3.69 -9.16 3.13
CA ILE A 209 4.63 -8.07 2.86
C ILE A 209 5.91 -8.59 2.22
N GLN A 210 6.46 -9.70 2.73
CA GLN A 210 7.66 -10.31 2.17
C GLN A 210 7.39 -10.97 0.82
N LYS A 211 6.33 -11.78 0.71
CA LYS A 211 5.95 -12.48 -0.52
C LYS A 211 5.66 -11.51 -1.67
N GLN A 212 5.01 -10.40 -1.36
CA GLN A 212 4.59 -9.39 -2.35
C GLN A 212 5.64 -8.31 -2.61
N ASP A 213 6.78 -8.32 -1.92
CA ASP A 213 7.76 -7.24 -1.98
C ASP A 213 7.12 -5.84 -1.78
N VAL A 214 6.20 -5.72 -0.82
CA VAL A 214 5.34 -4.53 -0.62
C VAL A 214 6.18 -3.26 -0.52
N ARG A 215 7.31 -3.32 0.17
CA ARG A 215 8.20 -2.17 0.33
C ARG A 215 8.76 -1.66 -1.00
N LYS A 216 9.15 -2.57 -1.90
CA LYS A 216 9.61 -2.20 -3.26
C LYS A 216 8.46 -1.62 -4.10
N LYS A 217 7.25 -2.15 -3.92
CA LYS A 217 6.06 -1.65 -4.60
C LYS A 217 5.70 -0.24 -4.14
N PHE A 218 5.74 0.03 -2.83
CA PHE A 218 5.53 1.39 -2.32
C PHE A 218 6.61 2.36 -2.81
N ASN A 219 7.88 1.97 -2.81
CA ASN A 219 8.92 2.81 -3.39
C ASN A 219 8.70 3.09 -4.87
N LYS A 220 8.20 2.10 -5.62
CA LYS A 220 7.80 2.29 -7.03
C LYS A 220 6.60 3.23 -7.16
N GLY A 221 5.59 3.11 -6.31
CA GLY A 221 4.45 4.05 -6.25
C GLY A 221 4.90 5.46 -5.92
N TRP A 222 5.76 5.61 -4.92
CA TRP A 222 6.38 6.88 -4.56
C TRP A 222 7.17 7.52 -5.72
N LYS A 223 7.87 6.69 -6.51
CA LYS A 223 8.47 7.18 -7.77
C LYS A 223 7.44 7.80 -8.70
N HIS A 224 6.29 7.13 -8.89
CA HIS A 224 5.22 7.66 -9.73
C HIS A 224 4.65 8.96 -9.16
N ALA A 225 4.44 9.04 -7.84
CA ALA A 225 4.01 10.27 -7.16
C ALA A 225 4.98 11.44 -7.39
N CYS A 226 6.28 11.20 -7.29
CA CYS A 226 7.30 12.23 -7.53
C CYS A 226 7.33 12.74 -8.98
N ILE A 227 6.97 11.90 -9.94
CA ILE A 227 7.03 12.25 -11.39
C ILE A 227 5.70 12.85 -11.87
N SER A 228 4.58 12.22 -11.51
CA SER A 228 3.25 12.53 -12.06
C SER A 228 2.29 13.16 -11.05
N ALA A 229 2.69 13.28 -9.78
CA ALA A 229 1.86 13.69 -8.65
C ALA A 229 0.72 12.70 -8.28
N TYR A 230 0.70 11.51 -8.91
CA TYR A 230 -0.27 10.46 -8.65
C TYR A 230 0.41 9.17 -8.21
N GLU A 231 -0.20 8.51 -7.24
CA GLU A 231 0.21 7.21 -6.73
C GLU A 231 -1.01 6.29 -6.74
N VAL A 232 -0.98 5.26 -7.57
CA VAL A 232 -2.12 4.37 -7.80
C VAL A 232 -1.75 2.93 -7.49
N TYR A 233 -2.55 2.32 -6.62
CA TYR A 233 -2.43 0.92 -6.24
C TYR A 233 -3.73 0.18 -6.53
N TRP A 234 -3.58 -1.04 -6.99
CA TRP A 234 -4.67 -1.99 -7.07
C TRP A 234 -4.44 -3.11 -6.06
N MET A 235 -5.43 -3.36 -5.24
CA MET A 235 -5.46 -4.47 -4.30
C MET A 235 -6.64 -5.37 -4.60
N GLY A 236 -6.38 -6.67 -4.69
CA GLY A 236 -7.43 -7.64 -4.99
C GLY A 236 -6.94 -9.05 -4.77
N ILE A 237 -7.80 -10.02 -5.07
CA ILE A 237 -7.50 -11.44 -4.96
C ILE A 237 -7.32 -12.00 -6.38
N ILE A 238 -6.16 -12.58 -6.65
CA ILE A 238 -5.86 -13.27 -7.91
C ILE A 238 -5.53 -14.72 -7.56
N ASN A 239 -6.26 -15.66 -8.14
CA ASN A 239 -6.10 -17.09 -7.88
C ASN A 239 -6.15 -17.48 -6.38
N GLY A 240 -7.02 -16.80 -5.61
CA GLY A 240 -7.17 -17.02 -4.17
C GLY A 240 -6.09 -16.36 -3.29
N GLU A 241 -5.15 -15.63 -3.88
CA GLU A 241 -4.09 -14.93 -3.13
C GLU A 241 -4.28 -13.41 -3.16
N PRO A 242 -4.18 -12.72 -2.00
CA PRO A 242 -4.14 -11.28 -1.95
C PRO A 242 -2.96 -10.76 -2.77
N THR A 243 -3.23 -9.82 -3.67
CA THR A 243 -2.21 -9.29 -4.58
C THR A 243 -2.26 -7.76 -4.58
N LEU A 244 -1.08 -7.14 -4.43
CA LEU A 244 -0.88 -5.71 -4.57
C LEU A 244 -0.16 -5.42 -5.89
N LYS A 245 -0.73 -4.56 -6.73
CA LYS A 245 -0.09 -4.08 -7.98
C LYS A 245 0.03 -2.56 -7.94
N VAL A 246 1.17 -2.06 -8.42
CA VAL A 246 1.38 -0.63 -8.66
C VAL A 246 0.96 -0.34 -10.09
N ILE A 247 0.06 0.59 -10.27
CA ILE A 247 -0.42 1.02 -11.58
C ILE A 247 0.35 2.26 -12.01
N ASN A 248 0.75 2.32 -13.28
CA ASN A 248 1.33 3.53 -13.84
C ASN A 248 0.21 4.57 -14.03
N PRO A 249 0.32 5.77 -13.46
CA PRO A 249 -0.71 6.80 -13.59
C PRO A 249 -1.07 7.17 -15.03
N VAL A 250 -0.13 7.03 -15.97
CA VAL A 250 -0.40 7.26 -17.40
C VAL A 250 -1.40 6.24 -17.98
N ARG A 251 -1.59 5.11 -17.30
CA ARG A 251 -2.51 4.03 -17.71
C ARG A 251 -3.66 3.85 -16.75
N PHE A 252 -3.99 4.89 -16.03
CA PHE A 252 -5.09 4.89 -15.06
C PHE A 252 -5.99 6.09 -15.32
N SER A 253 -7.28 5.86 -15.30
CA SER A 253 -8.29 6.92 -15.29
C SER A 253 -9.44 6.54 -14.38
N CYS A 254 -10.08 7.53 -13.81
CA CYS A 254 -11.26 7.37 -13.00
C CYS A 254 -12.23 8.50 -13.28
N ASP A 255 -13.43 8.37 -12.78
CA ASP A 255 -14.42 9.43 -12.83
C ASP A 255 -13.88 10.67 -12.10
N LYS A 256 -13.95 11.83 -12.76
CA LYS A 256 -13.40 13.11 -12.30
C LYS A 256 -14.46 14.18 -12.19
N SER A 257 -15.54 13.86 -11.50
CA SER A 257 -16.52 14.90 -11.13
C SER A 257 -15.95 15.80 -10.04
N SER A 258 -16.35 17.07 -10.03
CA SER A 258 -15.97 18.05 -9.00
C SER A 258 -16.49 17.67 -7.60
N ASP A 259 -17.48 16.82 -7.54
CA ASP A 259 -18.17 16.40 -6.31
C ASP A 259 -17.63 15.10 -5.74
N ILE A 260 -16.56 14.53 -6.36
CA ILE A 260 -15.94 13.27 -5.98
C ILE A 260 -14.63 13.54 -5.26
N ASP A 261 -14.58 13.25 -3.97
CA ASP A 261 -13.37 13.36 -3.16
C ASP A 261 -12.53 12.06 -3.17
N TYR A 262 -13.19 10.90 -3.27
CA TYR A 262 -12.57 9.58 -3.24
C TYR A 262 -12.93 8.77 -4.49
N ILE A 263 -12.04 7.90 -4.91
CA ILE A 263 -12.27 6.99 -6.07
C ILE A 263 -13.51 6.12 -5.88
N GLU A 264 -13.80 5.72 -4.63
CA GLU A 264 -14.98 4.92 -4.28
C GLU A 264 -16.30 5.64 -4.53
N ASP A 265 -16.29 6.95 -4.50
CA ASP A 265 -17.49 7.77 -4.74
C ASP A 265 -17.78 7.91 -6.24
N GLY A 266 -16.77 7.66 -7.08
CA GLY A 266 -16.89 7.68 -8.52
C GLY A 266 -17.66 6.49 -9.09
N GLU A 267 -18.22 6.67 -10.28
CA GLU A 267 -18.97 5.64 -10.98
C GLU A 267 -18.05 4.53 -11.53
N TRP A 268 -16.85 4.90 -11.99
CA TRP A 268 -15.91 3.96 -12.59
C TRP A 268 -14.47 4.36 -12.34
N ALA A 269 -13.60 3.35 -12.37
CA ALA A 269 -12.15 3.51 -12.44
C ALA A 269 -11.59 2.43 -13.38
N ALA A 270 -10.67 2.81 -14.26
CA ALA A 270 -10.09 1.91 -15.24
C ALA A 270 -8.56 1.95 -15.18
N ALA A 271 -7.95 0.78 -15.35
CA ALA A 271 -6.51 0.62 -15.44
C ALA A 271 -6.15 -0.28 -16.61
N GLU A 272 -5.23 0.19 -17.47
CA GLU A 272 -4.71 -0.59 -18.60
C GLU A 272 -3.53 -1.46 -18.14
N PHE A 273 -3.59 -2.74 -18.42
CA PHE A 273 -2.49 -3.68 -18.22
C PHE A 273 -2.10 -4.33 -19.55
N ARG A 274 -0.79 -4.45 -19.78
CA ARG A 274 -0.25 -5.25 -20.87
C ARG A 274 0.15 -6.60 -20.33
N MET A 275 -0.48 -7.65 -20.82
CA MET A 275 -0.27 -9.03 -20.39
C MET A 275 -0.04 -9.94 -21.61
N HIS A 276 0.70 -11.02 -21.38
CA HIS A 276 0.79 -12.06 -22.38
C HIS A 276 -0.54 -12.86 -22.45
N PRO A 277 -0.98 -13.35 -23.63
CA PRO A 277 -2.21 -14.11 -23.75
C PRO A 277 -2.36 -15.25 -22.74
N SER A 278 -1.30 -15.98 -22.46
CA SER A 278 -1.30 -17.06 -21.46
C SER A 278 -1.61 -16.59 -20.02
N GLU A 279 -1.27 -15.35 -19.68
CA GLU A 279 -1.61 -14.78 -18.37
C GLU A 279 -3.07 -14.39 -18.30
N VAL A 280 -3.63 -13.85 -19.40
CA VAL A 280 -5.06 -13.52 -19.50
C VAL A 280 -5.90 -14.78 -19.36
N ILE A 281 -5.56 -15.84 -20.11
CA ILE A 281 -6.25 -17.13 -20.06
C ILE A 281 -6.22 -17.72 -18.65
N ARG A 282 -5.10 -17.59 -17.94
CA ARG A 282 -4.97 -18.08 -16.56
C ARG A 282 -5.77 -17.26 -15.55
N MET A 283 -5.91 -15.95 -15.78
CA MET A 283 -6.61 -15.04 -14.86
C MET A 283 -8.14 -15.11 -14.99
N PHE A 284 -8.63 -15.33 -16.20
CA PHE A 284 -10.06 -15.34 -16.52
C PHE A 284 -10.51 -16.75 -16.91
N LYS A 285 -11.73 -17.11 -16.52
CA LYS A 285 -12.36 -18.36 -16.96
C LYS A 285 -12.94 -18.12 -18.36
N LEU A 286 -12.13 -18.36 -19.38
CA LEU A 286 -12.49 -18.14 -20.77
C LEU A 286 -12.98 -19.44 -21.41
N THR A 287 -13.86 -19.30 -22.39
CA THR A 287 -14.28 -20.39 -23.28
C THR A 287 -13.22 -20.69 -24.36
N ASP A 288 -13.25 -21.85 -24.99
CA ASP A 288 -12.27 -22.23 -26.01
C ASP A 288 -12.29 -21.27 -27.21
N ASP A 289 -13.47 -20.82 -27.64
CA ASP A 289 -13.61 -19.83 -28.71
C ASP A 289 -13.01 -18.48 -28.40
N GLU A 290 -13.12 -18.02 -27.13
CA GLU A 290 -12.51 -16.77 -26.66
C GLU A 290 -10.98 -16.89 -26.61
N ILE A 291 -10.47 -18.05 -26.21
CA ILE A 291 -9.03 -18.34 -26.20
C ILE A 291 -8.45 -18.27 -27.61
N ASP A 292 -9.11 -18.91 -28.57
CA ASP A 292 -8.70 -18.88 -29.99
C ASP A 292 -8.71 -17.46 -30.55
N THR A 293 -9.74 -16.68 -30.23
CA THR A 293 -9.82 -15.25 -30.63
C THR A 293 -8.66 -14.42 -30.07
N ILE A 294 -8.27 -14.63 -28.80
CA ILE A 294 -7.15 -13.93 -28.17
C ILE A 294 -5.83 -14.27 -28.87
N TRP A 295 -5.60 -15.56 -29.17
CA TRP A 295 -4.39 -16.00 -29.87
C TRP A 295 -4.32 -15.48 -31.30
N GLU A 296 -5.43 -15.49 -32.04
CA GLU A 296 -5.47 -14.93 -33.39
C GLU A 296 -5.15 -13.42 -33.40
N ASN A 297 -5.74 -12.65 -32.50
CA ASN A 297 -5.48 -11.23 -32.39
C ASN A 297 -4.02 -10.93 -31.98
N HIS A 298 -3.45 -11.73 -31.10
CA HIS A 298 -2.06 -11.63 -30.71
C HIS A 298 -1.11 -11.88 -31.89
N ASN A 299 -1.37 -12.94 -32.67
CA ASN A 299 -0.58 -13.31 -33.83
C ASN A 299 -0.67 -12.27 -34.95
N ARG A 300 -1.87 -11.71 -35.20
CA ARG A 300 -2.05 -10.62 -36.19
C ARG A 300 -1.24 -9.36 -35.79
N THR A 301 -1.27 -9.01 -34.52
CA THR A 301 -0.51 -7.81 -34.02
C THR A 301 0.99 -8.03 -34.09
N SER A 302 1.49 -9.25 -33.90
CA SER A 302 2.91 -9.57 -34.00
C SER A 302 3.42 -9.56 -35.46
N LEU A 303 2.60 -9.98 -36.42
CA LEU A 303 2.92 -9.95 -37.85
C LEU A 303 3.00 -8.53 -38.40
N ASN A 304 2.12 -7.63 -37.96
CA ASN A 304 2.16 -6.23 -38.41
C ASN A 304 3.38 -5.45 -37.87
N ARG A 305 3.99 -5.87 -36.76
CA ARG A 305 5.23 -5.26 -36.23
C ARG A 305 6.51 -5.69 -36.94
N VAL A 306 6.47 -6.67 -37.79
CA VAL A 306 7.63 -7.16 -38.58
C VAL A 306 7.70 -6.48 -39.93
N GLN A 307 6.66 -5.71 -40.34
CA GLN A 307 6.57 -5.02 -41.62
C GLN A 307 6.85 -3.51 -41.53
N ASP A 308 7.02 -2.93 -40.34
CA ASP A 308 7.49 -1.56 -40.08
C ASP A 308 8.94 -1.60 -39.52
#